data_5d71e9642238786b2c440dd5445f3824
#
_entry.id   5d71e9642238786b2c440dd5445f3824
#
_cell.length_a   1.000
_cell.length_b   1.000
_cell.length_c   1.000
_cell.angle_alpha   90.00
_cell.angle_beta   90.00
_cell.angle_gamma   90.00
#
_symmetry.space_group_name_H-M   'P 1'
#
loop_
_entity.id
_entity.type
_entity.pdbx_description
1 polymer ?
#
loop_
_entity_poly.entity_id
_entity_poly.type
_entity_poly.pdbx_seq_one_letter_code
_entity_poly.pdbx_strand_id
1 'polypeptide(L)'
;MKLVEGQLVHHRYRLDRRLAQGGMGEVWKGFDIQLGRIVAIKALRTDTNNVEAKLRRLRAEAHNSANLAHPNIAALFDYYEHDGIGFLIMEYVPSKSLADLYHKEKTVEPTRLLPILIQTARGLFVAHSHGVIH
;
A
#
# COMPACT_ATOMS: atom_id res chain seq x y z
N MET A 1 11.40 -15.96 -4.84
CA MET A 1 12.02 -15.61 -3.52
C MET A 1 10.91 -15.58 -2.46
N LYS A 2 11.15 -16.11 -1.23
CA LYS A 2 10.22 -15.99 -0.09
C LYS A 2 10.66 -14.80 0.76
N LEU A 3 9.75 -13.87 1.03
CA LEU A 3 10.04 -12.74 1.92
C LEU A 3 9.94 -13.18 3.37
N VAL A 4 10.86 -12.72 4.21
CA VAL A 4 10.94 -13.05 5.65
C VAL A 4 11.19 -11.81 6.50
N GLU A 5 10.78 -11.86 7.77
CA GLU A 5 11.05 -10.80 8.74
C GLU A 5 12.55 -10.59 8.92
N GLY A 6 12.96 -9.34 9.09
CA GLY A 6 14.35 -8.91 9.18
C GLY A 6 15.07 -8.79 7.83
N GLN A 7 14.49 -9.29 6.74
CA GLN A 7 15.08 -9.18 5.41
C GLN A 7 15.20 -7.71 4.96
N LEU A 8 16.36 -7.37 4.42
CA LEU A 8 16.57 -6.08 3.79
C LEU A 8 16.32 -6.21 2.28
N VAL A 9 15.38 -5.42 1.77
CA VAL A 9 15.07 -5.35 0.34
C VAL A 9 15.59 -4.03 -0.22
N HIS A 10 16.13 -4.10 -1.45
CA HIS A 10 16.77 -2.96 -2.13
C HIS A 10 17.88 -2.28 -1.28
N HIS A 11 18.56 -3.03 -0.40
CA HIS A 11 19.60 -2.53 0.53
C HIS A 11 19.15 -1.34 1.41
N ARG A 12 17.86 -1.10 1.52
CA ARG A 12 17.30 0.09 2.20
C ARG A 12 16.09 -0.20 3.07
N TYR A 13 15.20 -1.08 2.64
CA TYR A 13 13.93 -1.28 3.32
C TYR A 13 13.93 -2.60 4.08
N ARG A 14 13.88 -2.57 5.40
CA ARG A 14 13.79 -3.76 6.23
C ARG A 14 12.34 -4.18 6.38
N LEU A 15 12.05 -5.46 6.19
CA LEU A 15 10.74 -6.07 6.44
C LEU A 15 10.60 -6.39 7.93
N ASP A 16 9.75 -5.66 8.66
CA ASP A 16 9.62 -5.84 10.11
C ASP A 16 8.49 -6.82 10.48
N ARG A 17 7.32 -6.69 9.89
CA ARG A 17 6.17 -7.54 10.17
C ARG A 17 5.23 -7.61 8.98
N ARG A 18 4.78 -8.82 8.63
CA ARG A 18 3.76 -9.01 7.61
C ARG A 18 2.38 -8.59 8.15
N LEU A 19 1.72 -7.68 7.46
CA LEU A 19 0.40 -7.13 7.80
C LEU A 19 -0.73 -7.90 7.13
N ALA A 20 -0.54 -8.27 5.86
CA ALA A 20 -1.51 -9.01 5.06
C ALA A 20 -0.83 -9.89 4.03
N GLN A 21 -1.53 -10.96 3.62
CA GLN A 21 -1.17 -11.83 2.52
C GLN A 21 -2.42 -12.21 1.74
N GLY A 22 -2.37 -12.15 0.42
CA GLY A 22 -3.48 -12.51 -0.46
C GLY A 22 -3.01 -12.96 -1.84
N GLY A 23 -3.95 -13.23 -2.72
CA GLY A 23 -3.66 -13.71 -4.08
C GLY A 23 -2.85 -12.75 -4.94
N MET A 24 -2.80 -11.47 -4.59
CA MET A 24 -2.02 -10.45 -5.30
C MET A 24 -0.65 -10.18 -4.70
N GLY A 25 -0.33 -10.76 -3.52
CA GLY A 25 0.96 -10.52 -2.87
C GLY A 25 0.86 -10.33 -1.37
N GLU A 26 1.85 -9.67 -0.83
CA GLU A 26 2.01 -9.44 0.61
C GLU A 26 2.15 -7.95 0.92
N VAL A 27 1.63 -7.53 2.07
CA VAL A 27 1.84 -6.19 2.61
C VAL A 27 2.60 -6.31 3.92
N TRP A 28 3.67 -5.53 4.03
CA TRP A 28 4.55 -5.53 5.17
C TRP A 28 4.61 -4.15 5.84
N LYS A 29 4.67 -4.13 7.16
CA LYS A 29 5.24 -3.02 7.88
C LYS A 29 6.75 -3.14 7.76
N GLY A 30 7.43 -2.08 7.38
CA GLY A 30 8.87 -2.07 7.23
C GLY A 30 9.49 -0.76 7.72
N PHE A 31 10.80 -0.68 7.58
CA PHE A 31 11.57 0.46 8.03
C PHE A 31 12.55 0.90 6.95
N ASP A 32 12.48 2.16 6.55
CA ASP A 32 13.47 2.80 5.67
C ASP A 32 14.68 3.18 6.51
N ILE A 33 15.77 2.40 6.39
CA ILE A 33 16.98 2.59 7.21
C ILE A 33 17.77 3.85 6.83
N GLN A 34 17.57 4.39 5.61
CA GLN A 34 18.25 5.62 5.18
C GLN A 34 17.57 6.87 5.71
N LEU A 35 16.23 6.88 5.72
CA LEU A 35 15.45 8.04 6.19
C LEU A 35 14.96 7.90 7.63
N GLY A 36 15.19 6.75 8.27
CA GLY A 36 14.82 6.53 9.67
C GLY A 36 13.32 6.56 9.92
N ARG A 37 12.51 6.02 8.99
CA ARG A 37 11.04 6.08 9.08
C ARG A 37 10.36 4.74 8.83
N ILE A 38 9.19 4.57 9.44
CA ILE A 38 8.31 3.43 9.18
C ILE A 38 7.63 3.61 7.82
N VAL A 39 7.51 2.52 7.06
CA VAL A 39 6.86 2.47 5.75
C VAL A 39 5.94 1.25 5.64
N ALA A 40 4.97 1.30 4.75
CA ALA A 40 4.25 0.12 4.26
C ALA A 40 4.92 -0.35 2.96
N ILE A 41 5.15 -1.65 2.84
CA ILE A 41 5.79 -2.27 1.68
C ILE A 41 4.82 -3.27 1.08
N LYS A 42 4.28 -2.97 -0.09
CA LYS A 42 3.42 -3.89 -0.85
C LYS A 42 4.29 -4.64 -1.86
N ALA A 43 4.46 -5.95 -1.63
CA ALA A 43 5.22 -6.83 -2.51
C ALA A 43 4.26 -7.67 -3.35
N LEU A 44 4.31 -7.53 -4.65
CA LEU A 44 3.51 -8.29 -5.60
C LEU A 44 4.35 -9.41 -6.21
N ARG A 45 4.00 -10.65 -5.90
CA ARG A 45 4.62 -11.83 -6.48
C ARG A 45 4.09 -12.12 -7.87
N THR A 46 4.98 -12.55 -8.71
CA THR A 46 4.72 -12.89 -10.10
C THR A 46 4.91 -14.38 -10.37
N ASP A 47 4.40 -15.22 -9.47
CA ASP A 47 4.60 -16.68 -9.50
C ASP A 47 3.82 -17.41 -10.62
N THR A 48 3.25 -16.70 -11.59
CA THR A 48 2.39 -17.29 -12.61
C THR A 48 2.70 -16.77 -14.01
N ASN A 49 2.21 -17.47 -15.02
CA ASN A 49 2.40 -17.28 -16.46
C ASN A 49 2.18 -15.86 -17.04
N ASN A 50 2.08 -14.83 -16.22
CA ASN A 50 1.84 -13.46 -16.68
C ASN A 50 2.56 -12.40 -15.81
N VAL A 51 3.83 -12.68 -15.47
CA VAL A 51 4.72 -11.82 -14.67
C VAL A 51 4.75 -10.39 -15.21
N GLU A 52 5.02 -10.26 -16.50
CA GLU A 52 5.19 -8.96 -17.15
C GLU A 52 3.90 -8.12 -17.13
N ALA A 53 2.73 -8.73 -17.32
CA ALA A 53 1.46 -8.00 -17.26
C ALA A 53 1.14 -7.49 -15.84
N LYS A 54 1.50 -8.27 -14.80
CA LYS A 54 1.32 -7.85 -13.40
C LYS A 54 2.29 -6.74 -13.03
N LEU A 55 3.56 -6.84 -13.40
CA LEU A 55 4.55 -5.79 -13.19
C LEU A 55 4.16 -4.51 -13.94
N ARG A 56 3.67 -4.62 -15.18
CA ARG A 56 3.18 -3.47 -15.95
C ARG A 56 2.03 -2.75 -15.26
N ARG A 57 1.08 -3.50 -14.69
CA ARG A 57 -0.01 -2.91 -13.89
C ARG A 57 0.52 -2.20 -12.65
N LEU A 58 1.47 -2.81 -11.95
CA LEU A 58 2.08 -2.22 -10.77
C LEU A 58 2.86 -0.95 -11.09
N ARG A 59 3.61 -0.95 -12.20
CA ARG A 59 4.29 0.28 -12.70
C ARG A 59 3.29 1.39 -13.01
N ALA A 60 2.17 1.04 -13.66
CA ALA A 60 1.10 2.00 -13.93
C ALA A 60 0.46 2.53 -12.65
N GLU A 61 0.19 1.66 -11.65
CA GLU A 61 -0.30 2.05 -10.32
C GLU A 61 0.70 3.01 -9.65
N ALA A 62 1.98 2.68 -9.67
CA ALA A 62 3.04 3.53 -9.13
C ALA A 62 3.11 4.90 -9.83
N HIS A 63 3.11 4.90 -11.16
CA HIS A 63 3.16 6.13 -11.95
C HIS A 63 1.96 7.05 -11.69
N ASN A 64 0.76 6.48 -11.65
CA ASN A 64 -0.47 7.21 -11.38
C ASN A 64 -0.52 7.75 -9.95
N SER A 65 0.03 7.02 -8.98
CA SER A 65 0.04 7.40 -7.57
C SER A 65 1.17 8.37 -7.21
N ALA A 66 2.26 8.41 -7.99
CA ALA A 66 3.43 9.23 -7.70
C ALA A 66 3.15 10.73 -7.58
N ASN A 67 2.14 11.22 -8.30
CA ASN A 67 1.73 12.62 -8.31
C ASN A 67 0.54 12.94 -7.39
N LEU A 68 0.04 11.95 -6.64
CA LEU A 68 -1.07 12.13 -5.72
C LEU A 68 -0.54 12.54 -4.34
N ALA A 69 -0.66 13.82 -4.01
CA ALA A 69 -0.37 14.36 -2.68
C ALA A 69 -1.66 14.87 -2.04
N HIS A 70 -2.20 14.14 -1.09
CA HIS A 70 -3.43 14.52 -0.40
C HIS A 70 -3.47 13.86 1.00
N PRO A 71 -3.95 14.55 2.05
CA PRO A 71 -3.96 14.02 3.42
C PRO A 71 -4.83 12.76 3.60
N ASN A 72 -5.78 12.50 2.70
CA ASN A 72 -6.64 11.32 2.73
C ASN A 72 -6.21 10.23 1.72
N ILE A 73 -5.02 10.32 1.17
CA ILE A 73 -4.41 9.32 0.29
C ILE A 73 -3.05 8.94 0.85
N ALA A 74 -2.80 7.65 1.08
CA ALA A 74 -1.48 7.18 1.49
C ALA A 74 -0.46 7.47 0.39
N ALA A 75 0.59 8.22 0.72
CA ALA A 75 1.59 8.65 -0.24
C ALA A 75 2.42 7.46 -0.74
N LEU A 76 2.72 7.44 -2.03
CA LEU A 76 3.72 6.55 -2.61
C LEU A 76 5.09 7.23 -2.50
N PHE A 77 6.06 6.53 -1.90
CA PHE A 77 7.42 7.06 -1.69
C PHE A 77 8.41 6.54 -2.72
N ASP A 78 8.27 5.27 -3.13
CA ASP A 78 9.22 4.62 -4.03
C ASP A 78 8.59 3.40 -4.72
N TYR A 79 9.15 3.00 -5.84
CA TYR A 79 8.83 1.80 -6.57
C TYR A 79 10.10 1.16 -7.12
N TYR A 80 10.24 -0.16 -6.99
CA TYR A 80 11.32 -0.90 -7.61
C TYR A 80 10.93 -2.36 -7.88
N GLU A 81 11.74 -3.02 -8.72
CA GLU A 81 11.57 -4.42 -9.07
C GLU A 81 12.85 -5.18 -8.77
N HIS A 82 12.72 -6.36 -8.20
CA HIS A 82 13.83 -7.25 -7.92
C HIS A 82 13.38 -8.71 -7.95
N ASP A 83 14.11 -9.56 -8.68
CA ASP A 83 13.85 -11.01 -8.81
C ASP A 83 12.38 -11.34 -9.19
N GLY A 84 11.79 -10.60 -10.11
CA GLY A 84 10.42 -10.78 -10.55
C GLY A 84 9.37 -10.39 -9.49
N ILE A 85 9.75 -9.68 -8.44
CA ILE A 85 8.86 -9.09 -7.44
C ILE A 85 8.84 -7.58 -7.64
N GLY A 86 7.65 -7.00 -7.75
CA GLY A 86 7.47 -5.56 -7.71
C GLY A 86 7.17 -5.10 -6.29
N PHE A 87 7.80 -4.02 -5.86
CA PHE A 87 7.67 -3.42 -4.53
C PHE A 87 7.17 -1.99 -4.64
N LEU A 88 6.07 -1.68 -3.94
CA LEU A 88 5.61 -0.32 -3.69
C LEU A 88 5.95 0.05 -2.25
N ILE A 89 6.66 1.15 -2.07
CA ILE A 89 6.99 1.71 -0.76
C ILE A 89 6.06 2.89 -0.51
N MET A 90 5.28 2.80 0.54
CA MET A 90 4.17 3.72 0.78
C MET A 90 4.18 4.24 2.21
N GLU A 91 3.42 5.28 2.43
CA GLU A 91 3.08 5.76 3.77
C GLU A 91 2.46 4.64 4.60
N TYR A 92 3.00 4.43 5.80
CA TYR A 92 2.40 3.53 6.77
C TYR A 92 1.36 4.27 7.60
N VAL A 93 0.12 3.83 7.51
CA VAL A 93 -0.99 4.37 8.30
C VAL A 93 -1.18 3.50 9.56
N PRO A 94 -0.82 3.98 10.76
CA PRO A 94 -0.84 3.19 12.00
C PRO A 94 -2.24 3.09 12.61
N SER A 95 -3.25 2.79 11.79
CA SER A 95 -4.64 2.68 12.22
C SER A 95 -5.28 1.39 11.73
N LYS A 96 -6.44 1.09 12.27
CA LYS A 96 -7.28 0.00 11.79
C LYS A 96 -8.06 0.43 10.56
N SER A 97 -8.35 -0.52 9.67
CA SER A 97 -9.23 -0.30 8.55
C SER A 97 -10.70 -0.14 9.00
N LEU A 98 -11.54 0.41 8.13
CA LEU A 98 -12.97 0.45 8.37
C LEU A 98 -13.57 -0.97 8.48
N ALA A 99 -13.01 -1.94 7.76
CA ALA A 99 -13.38 -3.34 7.87
C ALA A 99 -13.08 -3.91 9.26
N ASP A 100 -11.89 -3.62 9.83
CA ASP A 100 -11.54 -4.04 11.20
C ASP A 100 -12.49 -3.43 12.23
N LEU A 101 -12.85 -2.16 12.04
CA LEU A 101 -13.81 -1.48 12.91
C LEU A 101 -15.18 -2.16 12.85
N TYR A 102 -15.67 -2.44 11.65
CA TYR A 102 -16.94 -3.14 11.44
C TYR A 102 -16.93 -4.55 12.02
N HIS A 103 -15.87 -5.32 11.81
CA HIS A 103 -15.75 -6.66 12.36
C HIS A 103 -15.76 -6.68 13.89
N LYS A 104 -15.18 -5.65 14.51
CA LYS A 104 -15.15 -5.53 15.98
C LYS A 104 -16.49 -5.08 16.56
N GLU A 105 -17.11 -4.06 15.97
CA GLU A 105 -18.27 -3.37 16.54
C GLU A 105 -19.60 -3.81 15.91
N LYS A 106 -19.56 -4.56 14.76
CA LYS A 106 -20.70 -5.01 13.95
C LYS A 106 -21.52 -3.87 13.32
N THR A 107 -21.58 -2.74 14.00
CA THR A 107 -22.22 -1.50 13.53
C THR A 107 -21.29 -0.34 13.83
N VAL A 108 -21.32 0.69 12.99
CA VAL A 108 -20.57 1.93 13.21
C VAL A 108 -21.59 3.07 13.26
N GLU A 109 -21.58 3.82 14.35
CA GLU A 109 -22.47 4.96 14.53
C GLU A 109 -22.33 5.98 13.39
N PRO A 110 -23.44 6.51 12.84
CA PRO A 110 -23.40 7.48 11.74
C PRO A 110 -22.53 8.70 12.02
N THR A 111 -22.50 9.17 13.25
CA THR A 111 -21.66 10.31 13.69
C THR A 111 -20.17 10.04 13.59
N ARG A 112 -19.74 8.78 13.72
CA ARG A 112 -18.34 8.34 13.49
C ARG A 112 -18.08 8.02 12.03
N LEU A 113 -19.05 7.41 11.36
CA LEU A 113 -18.90 6.95 9.97
C LEU A 113 -18.87 8.12 8.98
N LEU A 114 -19.74 9.12 9.16
CA LEU A 114 -19.88 10.24 8.23
C LEU A 114 -18.58 11.03 8.01
N PRO A 115 -17.79 11.41 9.03
CA PRO A 115 -16.51 12.06 8.83
C PRO A 115 -15.52 11.19 8.05
N ILE A 116 -15.51 9.87 8.25
CA ILE A 116 -14.65 8.92 7.52
C ILE A 116 -15.04 8.91 6.03
N LEU A 117 -16.34 8.81 5.72
CA LEU A 117 -16.83 8.81 4.35
C LEU A 117 -16.54 10.14 3.63
N ILE A 118 -16.68 11.27 4.32
CA ILE A 118 -16.35 12.59 3.76
C ILE A 118 -14.85 12.66 3.39
N GLN A 119 -13.96 12.22 4.26
CA GLN A 119 -12.53 12.21 4.01
C GLN A 119 -12.17 11.25 2.87
N THR A 120 -12.79 10.08 2.85
CA THR A 120 -12.63 9.10 1.76
C THR A 120 -13.08 9.69 0.42
N ALA A 121 -14.24 10.33 0.38
CA ALA A 121 -14.77 10.99 -0.82
C ALA A 121 -13.83 12.10 -1.34
N ARG A 122 -13.25 12.90 -0.43
CA ARG A 122 -12.26 13.93 -0.78
C ARG A 122 -11.01 13.31 -1.42
N GLY A 123 -10.48 12.24 -0.85
CA GLY A 123 -9.34 11.50 -1.43
C GLY A 123 -9.68 10.94 -2.81
N LEU A 124 -10.83 10.28 -2.95
CA LEU A 124 -11.29 9.73 -4.23
C LEU A 124 -11.51 10.83 -5.29
N PHE A 125 -12.06 11.98 -4.91
CA PHE A 125 -12.22 13.11 -5.82
C PHE A 125 -10.87 13.57 -6.39
N VAL A 126 -9.84 13.69 -5.56
CA VAL A 126 -8.49 14.06 -6.00
C VAL A 126 -7.90 12.98 -6.90
N ALA A 127 -8.00 11.69 -6.53
CA ALA A 127 -7.52 10.60 -7.35
C ALA A 127 -8.19 10.59 -8.73
N HIS A 128 -9.53 10.68 -8.78
CA HIS A 128 -10.29 10.70 -10.03
C HIS A 128 -9.96 11.91 -10.90
N SER A 129 -9.75 13.09 -10.33
CA SER A 129 -9.35 14.29 -11.09
C SER A 129 -7.96 14.16 -11.74
N HIS A 130 -7.12 13.24 -11.22
CA HIS A 130 -5.83 12.88 -11.82
C HIS A 130 -5.90 11.62 -12.71
N GLY A 131 -7.11 11.17 -13.03
CA GLY A 131 -7.32 9.99 -13.90
C GLY A 131 -7.07 8.63 -13.22
N VAL A 132 -6.90 8.62 -11.91
CA VAL A 132 -6.73 7.38 -11.14
C VAL A 132 -8.11 6.90 -10.70
N ILE A 133 -8.60 5.85 -11.34
CA ILE A 133 -9.88 5.20 -10.99
C ILE A 133 -9.56 4.02 -10.05
N HIS A 134 -10.17 4.07 -8.90
CA HIS A 134 -10.00 3.05 -7.85
C HIS A 134 -11.02 1.93 -8.01
#